data_2feb55831f3cb99965fe7dfd6f720391
#
_entry.id   2feb55831f3cb99965fe7dfd6f720391
#
_cell.length_a   1.000
_cell.length_b   1.000
_cell.length_c   1.000
_cell.angle_alpha   90.00
_cell.angle_beta   90.00
_cell.angle_gamma   90.00
#
_symmetry.space_group_name_H-M   'P 1'
#
loop_
_entity.id
_entity.type
_entity.pdbx_description
1 polymer ?
#
loop_
_entity_poly.entity_id
_entity_poly.type
_entity_poly.pdbx_seq_one_letter_code
_entity_poly.pdbx_strand_id
1 'polypeptide(L)'
;VYPLTNLQIYFAYVMRGNTTANLPSLIRLDSSVDLVRLQTAVEDLFDVHPGLKAVIQMDEGVFKSFRHDDVRVSIPIIRQSDEEFAETRKNLLVPFMYGKDEPLYHAGIYQTDSANFLFLDIAHIVGDGITLQILFEDLNNLYLGNPVKKEEYTMFEYALDEKAWAAKGKRDQDVAYYLDLMKDFKVSNSILTRRDFHDLDTGVNASLRGRFTISPNQLNAFCRKNKISENVMFLTAFNYCISIFANEKDVVSTSIHSGR
;
A
#
# COMPACT_ATOMS: atom_id res chain seq x y z
N VAL A 1 -21.97 -3.39 7.98
CA VAL A 1 -21.16 -2.26 8.49
C VAL A 1 -20.09 -2.83 9.42
N TYR A 2 -18.84 -2.41 9.26
CA TYR A 2 -17.69 -2.93 9.97
C TYR A 2 -16.87 -1.81 10.61
N PRO A 3 -16.17 -2.06 11.72
CA PRO A 3 -15.21 -1.09 12.24
C PRO A 3 -14.02 -0.97 11.30
N LEU A 4 -13.27 0.10 11.43
CA LEU A 4 -11.94 0.21 10.83
C LEU A 4 -10.89 -0.41 11.76
N THR A 5 -9.83 -0.98 11.17
CA THR A 5 -8.60 -1.31 11.89
C THR A 5 -7.89 -0.05 12.35
N ASN A 6 -6.95 -0.16 13.30
CA ASN A 6 -6.15 0.98 13.76
C ASN A 6 -5.38 1.65 12.60
N LEU A 7 -4.87 0.88 11.65
CA LEU A 7 -4.18 1.41 10.48
C LEU A 7 -5.15 2.11 9.53
N GLN A 8 -6.33 1.55 9.30
CA GLN A 8 -7.36 2.17 8.49
C GLN A 8 -7.87 3.48 9.07
N ILE A 9 -7.96 3.58 10.40
CA ILE A 9 -8.29 4.83 11.11
C ILE A 9 -7.26 5.92 10.77
N TYR A 10 -5.96 5.58 10.79
CA TYR A 10 -4.91 6.51 10.38
C TYR A 10 -5.13 7.01 8.95
N PHE A 11 -5.36 6.11 7.99
CA PHE A 11 -5.64 6.52 6.61
C PHE A 11 -6.88 7.40 6.50
N ALA A 12 -7.97 7.03 7.19
CA ALA A 12 -9.23 7.77 7.10
C ALA A 12 -9.15 9.20 7.64
N TYR A 13 -8.38 9.43 8.71
CA TYR A 13 -8.29 10.76 9.35
C TYR A 13 -7.07 11.57 8.91
N VAL A 14 -5.93 10.93 8.66
CA VAL A 14 -4.67 11.63 8.38
C VAL A 14 -4.37 11.73 6.89
N MET A 15 -4.66 10.66 6.13
CA MET A 15 -4.27 10.57 4.72
C MET A 15 -5.40 10.92 3.74
N ARG A 16 -6.57 11.29 4.24
CA ARG A 16 -7.73 11.68 3.43
C ARG A 16 -7.37 12.83 2.48
N GLY A 17 -7.71 12.66 1.20
CA GLY A 17 -7.45 13.70 0.19
C GLY A 17 -5.98 13.85 -0.20
N ASN A 18 -5.11 12.91 0.22
CA ASN A 18 -3.69 12.93 -0.12
C ASN A 18 -3.38 11.83 -1.14
N THR A 19 -2.81 12.21 -2.29
CA THR A 19 -2.45 11.26 -3.35
C THR A 19 -1.33 10.30 -2.96
N THR A 20 -0.59 10.54 -1.87
CA THR A 20 0.37 9.55 -1.33
C THR A 20 -0.31 8.32 -0.73
N ALA A 21 -1.64 8.39 -0.50
CA ALA A 21 -2.48 7.27 -0.08
C ALA A 21 -3.12 6.53 -1.27
N ASN A 22 -2.65 6.75 -2.48
CA ASN A 22 -3.02 6.00 -3.66
C ASN A 22 -1.98 4.92 -3.97
N LEU A 23 -2.42 3.84 -4.60
CA LEU A 23 -1.57 2.76 -5.12
C LEU A 23 -1.77 2.65 -6.64
N PRO A 24 -1.29 3.64 -7.42
CA PRO A 24 -1.55 3.70 -8.84
C PRO A 24 -0.66 2.74 -9.63
N SER A 25 -1.26 2.12 -10.64
CA SER A 25 -0.57 1.31 -11.64
C SER A 25 -1.06 1.68 -13.02
N LEU A 26 -0.16 2.12 -13.89
CA LEU A 26 -0.43 2.35 -15.31
C LEU A 26 0.44 1.40 -16.11
N ILE A 27 -0.18 0.42 -16.74
CA ILE A 27 0.47 -0.68 -17.44
C ILE A 27 0.24 -0.53 -18.92
N ARG A 28 1.31 -0.46 -19.70
CA ARG A 28 1.22 -0.60 -21.16
C ARG A 28 1.00 -2.06 -21.50
N LEU A 29 -0.05 -2.32 -22.26
CA LEU A 29 -0.44 -3.67 -22.67
C LEU A 29 0.28 -4.07 -23.95
N ASP A 30 0.51 -5.38 -24.11
CA ASP A 30 0.91 -5.93 -25.40
C ASP A 30 -0.22 -5.77 -26.43
N SER A 31 0.13 -5.59 -27.70
CA SER A 31 -0.83 -5.39 -28.78
C SER A 31 -1.73 -6.60 -29.02
N SER A 32 -1.35 -7.79 -28.57
CA SER A 32 -2.14 -9.01 -28.67
C SER A 32 -3.22 -9.15 -27.60
N VAL A 33 -3.27 -8.25 -26.61
CA VAL A 33 -4.25 -8.30 -25.52
C VAL A 33 -5.65 -7.94 -26.04
N ASP A 34 -6.59 -8.85 -25.85
CA ASP A 34 -8.02 -8.60 -26.09
C ASP A 34 -8.58 -7.72 -24.98
N LEU A 35 -8.95 -6.48 -25.32
CA LEU A 35 -9.39 -5.48 -24.36
C LEU A 35 -10.74 -5.80 -23.72
N VAL A 36 -11.65 -6.47 -24.45
CA VAL A 36 -12.96 -6.87 -23.92
C VAL A 36 -12.79 -8.00 -22.91
N ARG A 37 -11.94 -8.97 -23.23
CA ARG A 37 -11.60 -10.04 -22.30
C ARG A 37 -10.87 -9.49 -21.06
N LEU A 38 -9.97 -8.51 -21.23
CA LEU A 38 -9.31 -7.84 -20.12
C LEU A 38 -10.31 -7.08 -19.25
N GLN A 39 -11.25 -6.35 -19.86
CA GLN A 39 -12.32 -5.66 -19.15
C GLN A 39 -13.08 -6.63 -18.24
N THR A 40 -13.55 -7.75 -18.79
CA THR A 40 -14.24 -8.80 -18.01
C THR A 40 -13.35 -9.31 -16.86
N ALA A 41 -12.08 -9.59 -17.14
CA ALA A 41 -11.15 -10.08 -16.11
C ALA A 41 -10.92 -9.06 -14.99
N VAL A 42 -10.85 -7.76 -15.31
CA VAL A 42 -10.74 -6.70 -14.29
C VAL A 42 -12.04 -6.59 -13.48
N GLU A 43 -13.21 -6.69 -14.12
CA GLU A 43 -14.49 -6.67 -13.42
C GLU A 43 -14.65 -7.89 -12.48
N ASP A 44 -14.27 -9.08 -12.94
CA ASP A 44 -14.26 -10.32 -12.14
C ASP A 44 -13.27 -10.25 -10.96
N LEU A 45 -12.16 -9.50 -11.12
CA LEU A 45 -11.19 -9.29 -10.03
C LEU A 45 -11.84 -8.67 -8.79
N PHE A 46 -12.77 -7.73 -8.97
CA PHE A 46 -13.51 -7.12 -7.87
C PHE A 46 -14.50 -8.09 -7.21
N ASP A 47 -14.95 -9.11 -7.94
CA ASP A 47 -15.85 -10.13 -7.39
C ASP A 47 -15.11 -11.17 -6.56
N VAL A 48 -13.87 -11.48 -6.92
CA VAL A 48 -13.01 -12.39 -6.14
C VAL A 48 -12.34 -11.70 -4.95
N HIS A 49 -12.15 -10.37 -5.03
CA HIS A 49 -11.58 -9.54 -3.95
C HIS A 49 -12.62 -8.52 -3.41
N PRO A 50 -13.61 -8.95 -2.64
CA PRO A 50 -14.72 -8.07 -2.22
C PRO A 50 -14.28 -6.89 -1.34
N GLY A 51 -13.10 -6.95 -0.72
CA GLY A 51 -12.50 -5.83 -0.01
C GLY A 51 -12.30 -4.59 -0.87
N LEU A 52 -12.08 -4.75 -2.18
CA LEU A 52 -11.93 -3.65 -3.13
C LEU A 52 -13.24 -2.87 -3.38
N LYS A 53 -14.39 -3.50 -3.11
CA LYS A 53 -15.72 -2.87 -3.23
C LYS A 53 -16.17 -2.17 -1.94
N ALA A 54 -15.27 -2.07 -0.95
CA ALA A 54 -15.56 -1.37 0.29
C ALA A 54 -15.77 0.14 0.04
N VAL A 55 -16.61 0.74 0.88
CA VAL A 55 -16.78 2.17 0.97
C VAL A 55 -16.52 2.61 2.42
N ILE A 56 -15.84 3.72 2.60
CA ILE A 56 -15.58 4.29 3.92
C ILE A 56 -16.46 5.53 4.11
N GLN A 57 -17.39 5.43 5.03
CA GLN A 57 -18.34 6.51 5.33
C GLN A 57 -18.26 6.94 6.80
N MET A 58 -18.73 8.16 7.05
CA MET A 58 -18.94 8.66 8.40
C MET A 58 -20.29 8.16 8.93
N ASP A 59 -20.27 7.43 10.04
CA ASP A 59 -21.46 6.97 10.72
C ASP A 59 -21.35 7.31 12.22
N GLU A 60 -22.32 8.06 12.73
CA GLU A 60 -22.34 8.56 14.11
C GLU A 60 -21.04 9.27 14.56
N GLY A 61 -20.41 10.00 13.63
CA GLY A 61 -19.19 10.77 13.90
C GLY A 61 -17.89 9.98 13.83
N VAL A 62 -17.94 8.68 13.47
CA VAL A 62 -16.77 7.84 13.26
C VAL A 62 -16.78 7.23 11.88
N PHE A 63 -15.58 7.03 11.31
CA PHE A 63 -15.46 6.30 10.04
C PHE A 63 -15.72 4.81 10.25
N LYS A 64 -16.55 4.25 9.39
CA LYS A 64 -16.85 2.81 9.31
C LYS A 64 -16.68 2.32 7.89
N SER A 65 -16.45 1.03 7.72
CA SER A 65 -16.38 0.37 6.44
C SER A 65 -17.71 -0.31 6.11
N PHE A 66 -18.16 -0.10 4.89
CA PHE A 66 -19.38 -0.69 4.35
C PHE A 66 -19.01 -1.67 3.25
N ARG A 67 -19.58 -2.87 3.32
CA ARG A 67 -19.32 -3.96 2.38
C ARG A 67 -20.43 -3.96 1.32
N HIS A 68 -20.05 -3.99 0.05
CA HIS A 68 -20.94 -3.92 -1.10
C HIS A 68 -20.68 -5.09 -2.08
N ASP A 69 -20.85 -6.33 -1.62
CA ASP A 69 -20.58 -7.52 -2.43
C ASP A 69 -21.51 -7.66 -3.63
N ASP A 70 -22.71 -7.09 -3.55
CA ASP A 70 -23.76 -7.07 -4.58
C ASP A 70 -23.55 -6.03 -5.67
N VAL A 71 -22.65 -5.07 -5.45
CA VAL A 71 -22.33 -4.05 -6.46
C VAL A 71 -21.48 -4.67 -7.56
N ARG A 72 -21.98 -4.60 -8.79
CA ARG A 72 -21.23 -4.97 -9.98
C ARG A 72 -20.35 -3.79 -10.41
N VAL A 73 -19.06 -4.04 -10.50
CA VAL A 73 -18.10 -3.06 -11.01
C VAL A 73 -18.16 -3.07 -12.54
N SER A 74 -18.07 -1.91 -13.17
CA SER A 74 -17.95 -1.77 -14.61
C SER A 74 -16.76 -0.88 -14.95
N ILE A 75 -15.85 -1.39 -15.74
CA ILE A 75 -14.60 -0.73 -16.12
C ILE A 75 -14.71 -0.20 -17.56
N PRO A 76 -14.56 1.10 -17.81
CA PRO A 76 -14.68 1.63 -19.16
C PRO A 76 -13.48 1.28 -20.05
N ILE A 77 -13.75 1.02 -21.34
CA ILE A 77 -12.75 1.08 -22.40
C ILE A 77 -12.89 2.45 -23.08
N ILE A 78 -11.88 3.29 -22.90
CA ILE A 78 -11.86 4.69 -23.34
C ILE A 78 -10.96 4.79 -24.58
N ARG A 79 -11.53 5.24 -25.70
CA ARG A 79 -10.78 5.46 -26.95
C ARG A 79 -10.42 6.93 -27.06
N GLN A 80 -9.16 7.22 -27.35
CA GLN A 80 -8.65 8.57 -27.48
C GLN A 80 -7.36 8.57 -28.33
N SER A 81 -6.96 9.72 -28.85
CA SER A 81 -5.68 9.87 -29.54
C SER A 81 -4.52 9.77 -28.55
N ASP A 82 -3.30 9.62 -29.07
CA ASP A 82 -2.08 9.63 -28.24
C ASP A 82 -1.91 10.98 -27.50
N GLU A 83 -2.26 12.09 -28.17
CA GLU A 83 -2.21 13.44 -27.60
C GLU A 83 -3.24 13.61 -26.47
N GLU A 84 -4.46 13.17 -26.68
CA GLU A 84 -5.53 13.20 -25.65
C GLU A 84 -5.13 12.34 -24.44
N PHE A 85 -4.55 11.17 -24.67
CA PHE A 85 -4.07 10.33 -23.57
C PHE A 85 -2.90 10.95 -22.82
N ALA A 86 -2.01 11.65 -23.49
CA ALA A 86 -0.92 12.37 -22.85
C ALA A 86 -1.43 13.44 -21.86
N GLU A 87 -2.56 14.09 -22.17
CA GLU A 87 -3.23 15.02 -21.24
C GLU A 87 -4.01 14.28 -20.14
N THR A 88 -4.79 13.25 -20.49
CA THR A 88 -5.52 12.42 -19.53
C THR A 88 -4.58 11.85 -18.47
N ARG A 89 -3.44 11.31 -18.89
CA ARG A 89 -2.45 10.68 -18.00
C ARG A 89 -1.94 11.62 -16.89
N LYS A 90 -1.88 12.91 -17.13
CA LYS A 90 -1.45 13.89 -16.11
C LYS A 90 -2.44 14.01 -14.96
N ASN A 91 -3.71 13.66 -15.21
CA ASN A 91 -4.82 13.84 -14.29
C ASN A 91 -5.43 12.52 -13.78
N LEU A 92 -4.80 11.36 -14.08
CA LEU A 92 -5.29 10.05 -13.62
C LEU A 92 -5.21 9.90 -12.11
N LEU A 93 -4.21 10.49 -11.48
CA LEU A 93 -4.01 10.38 -10.05
C LEU A 93 -4.87 11.40 -9.31
N VAL A 94 -6.00 10.93 -8.78
CA VAL A 94 -6.96 11.72 -8.00
C VAL A 94 -6.97 11.21 -6.56
N PRO A 95 -6.93 12.08 -5.53
CA PRO A 95 -6.94 11.62 -4.15
C PRO A 95 -8.29 11.00 -3.79
N PHE A 96 -8.26 9.93 -2.98
CA PHE A 96 -9.46 9.33 -2.41
C PHE A 96 -10.01 10.17 -1.27
N MET A 97 -11.33 10.42 -1.31
CA MET A 97 -12.05 11.19 -0.29
C MET A 97 -12.98 10.28 0.50
N TYR A 98 -12.58 9.95 1.74
CA TYR A 98 -13.41 9.14 2.63
C TYR A 98 -14.55 9.96 3.25
N GLY A 99 -15.63 9.27 3.65
CA GLY A 99 -16.81 9.90 4.28
C GLY A 99 -17.98 10.12 3.34
N LYS A 100 -17.86 9.67 2.10
CA LYS A 100 -18.93 9.66 1.09
C LYS A 100 -19.09 8.25 0.53
N ASP A 101 -20.19 8.05 -0.21
CA ASP A 101 -20.42 6.80 -0.94
C ASP A 101 -19.63 6.80 -2.27
N GLU A 102 -18.30 6.75 -2.14
CA GLU A 102 -17.39 6.79 -3.28
C GLU A 102 -16.53 5.52 -3.27
N PRO A 103 -16.29 4.90 -4.45
CA PRO A 103 -15.44 3.72 -4.55
C PRO A 103 -14.00 4.05 -4.14
N LEU A 104 -13.31 3.06 -3.61
CA LEU A 104 -11.91 3.16 -3.19
C LEU A 104 -10.96 2.67 -4.27
N TYR A 105 -11.35 2.81 -5.52
CA TYR A 105 -10.55 2.51 -6.69
C TYR A 105 -10.88 3.46 -7.84
N HIS A 106 -9.91 3.68 -8.71
CA HIS A 106 -10.08 4.25 -10.04
C HIS A 106 -9.52 3.24 -11.05
N ALA A 107 -10.27 2.91 -12.08
CA ALA A 107 -9.82 1.95 -13.08
C ALA A 107 -10.37 2.31 -14.47
N GLY A 108 -9.59 1.99 -15.50
CA GLY A 108 -9.98 2.16 -16.89
C GLY A 108 -8.98 1.52 -17.84
N ILE A 109 -9.48 1.12 -19.01
CA ILE A 109 -8.67 0.63 -20.11
C ILE A 109 -8.65 1.74 -21.16
N TYR A 110 -7.46 2.18 -21.55
CA TYR A 110 -7.25 3.25 -22.52
C TYR A 110 -6.73 2.64 -23.83
N GLN A 111 -7.47 2.84 -24.90
CA GLN A 111 -7.07 2.47 -26.24
C GLN A 111 -6.66 3.72 -27.00
N THR A 112 -5.37 3.84 -27.34
CA THR A 112 -4.83 4.97 -28.10
C THR A 112 -4.46 4.55 -29.52
N ASP A 113 -4.00 5.49 -30.32
CA ASP A 113 -3.59 5.20 -31.71
C ASP A 113 -2.38 4.25 -31.77
N SER A 114 -1.45 4.36 -30.81
CA SER A 114 -0.20 3.61 -30.83
C SER A 114 -0.10 2.49 -29.78
N ALA A 115 -0.94 2.49 -28.74
CA ALA A 115 -0.83 1.54 -27.65
C ALA A 115 -2.14 1.41 -26.84
N ASN A 116 -2.21 0.35 -26.02
CA ASN A 116 -3.27 0.17 -25.04
C ASN A 116 -2.69 0.22 -23.63
N PHE A 117 -3.47 0.72 -22.67
CA PHE A 117 -3.07 0.83 -21.27
C PHE A 117 -4.18 0.36 -20.35
N LEU A 118 -3.79 -0.32 -19.28
CA LEU A 118 -4.64 -0.52 -18.09
C LEU A 118 -4.21 0.44 -17.01
N PHE A 119 -5.13 1.24 -16.52
CA PHE A 119 -4.97 2.01 -15.29
C PHE A 119 -5.77 1.35 -14.18
N LEU A 120 -5.12 1.09 -13.05
CA LEU A 120 -5.72 0.63 -11.82
C LEU A 120 -5.07 1.38 -10.67
N ASP A 121 -5.87 2.10 -9.90
CA ASP A 121 -5.47 2.80 -8.70
C ASP A 121 -6.40 2.40 -7.56
N ILE A 122 -5.86 1.93 -6.46
CA ILE A 122 -6.64 1.58 -5.26
C ILE A 122 -6.21 2.43 -4.09
N ALA A 123 -7.16 2.74 -3.21
CA ALA A 123 -6.86 3.46 -1.98
C ALA A 123 -6.03 2.60 -1.03
N HIS A 124 -4.96 3.15 -0.47
CA HIS A 124 -4.06 2.42 0.44
C HIS A 124 -4.75 1.93 1.73
N ILE A 125 -5.96 2.44 2.04
CA ILE A 125 -6.80 1.97 3.15
C ILE A 125 -7.35 0.55 2.93
N VAL A 126 -7.42 0.07 1.67
CA VAL A 126 -7.93 -1.27 1.31
C VAL A 126 -6.84 -2.20 0.80
N GLY A 127 -5.60 -1.74 0.66
CA GLY A 127 -4.52 -2.58 0.15
C GLY A 127 -3.14 -2.00 0.37
N ASP A 128 -2.13 -2.78 0.03
CA ASP A 128 -0.71 -2.45 0.11
C ASP A 128 0.04 -2.96 -1.13
N GLY A 129 1.37 -2.82 -1.15
CA GLY A 129 2.18 -3.30 -2.27
C GLY A 129 2.09 -4.82 -2.50
N ILE A 130 1.87 -5.62 -1.46
CA ILE A 130 1.65 -7.07 -1.59
C ILE A 130 0.27 -7.33 -2.20
N THR A 131 -0.73 -6.55 -1.80
CA THR A 131 -2.06 -6.60 -2.41
C THR A 131 -1.99 -6.41 -3.92
N LEU A 132 -1.23 -5.40 -4.41
CA LEU A 132 -1.05 -5.20 -5.85
C LEU A 132 -0.45 -6.41 -6.56
N GLN A 133 0.54 -7.09 -5.94
CA GLN A 133 1.12 -8.30 -6.52
C GLN A 133 0.08 -9.41 -6.67
N ILE A 134 -0.73 -9.65 -5.63
CA ILE A 134 -1.83 -10.63 -5.65
C ILE A 134 -2.85 -10.26 -6.74
N LEU A 135 -3.28 -8.99 -6.78
CA LEU A 135 -4.27 -8.53 -7.74
C LEU A 135 -3.80 -8.73 -9.20
N PHE A 136 -2.53 -8.44 -9.51
CA PHE A 136 -2.01 -8.65 -10.87
C PHE A 136 -1.80 -10.12 -11.22
N GLU A 137 -1.45 -10.97 -10.25
CA GLU A 137 -1.39 -12.41 -10.46
C GLU A 137 -2.78 -12.99 -10.73
N ASP A 138 -3.78 -12.60 -9.94
CA ASP A 138 -5.16 -13.06 -10.09
C ASP A 138 -5.80 -12.48 -11.36
N LEU A 139 -5.54 -11.23 -11.70
CA LEU A 139 -5.97 -10.63 -12.96
C LEU A 139 -5.43 -11.42 -14.18
N ASN A 140 -4.16 -11.80 -14.14
CA ASN A 140 -3.57 -12.62 -15.21
C ASN A 140 -4.24 -14.00 -15.28
N ASN A 141 -4.52 -14.63 -14.14
CA ASN A 141 -5.23 -15.90 -14.08
C ASN A 141 -6.66 -15.78 -14.66
N LEU A 142 -7.42 -14.76 -14.25
CA LEU A 142 -8.77 -14.49 -14.77
C LEU A 142 -8.74 -14.22 -16.28
N TYR A 143 -7.79 -13.41 -16.75
CA TYR A 143 -7.63 -13.15 -18.18
C TYR A 143 -7.34 -14.43 -18.98
N LEU A 144 -6.54 -15.35 -18.44
CA LEU A 144 -6.24 -16.64 -19.06
C LEU A 144 -7.38 -17.67 -18.93
N GLY A 145 -8.40 -17.38 -18.12
CA GLY A 145 -9.52 -18.30 -17.84
C GLY A 145 -9.18 -19.35 -16.80
N ASN A 146 -8.12 -19.14 -16.01
CA ASN A 146 -7.78 -19.99 -14.88
C ASN A 146 -8.70 -19.65 -13.68
N PRO A 147 -9.06 -20.65 -12.87
CA PRO A 147 -9.88 -20.38 -11.68
C PRO A 147 -9.11 -19.59 -10.63
N VAL A 148 -9.75 -18.55 -10.10
CA VAL A 148 -9.27 -17.79 -8.94
C VAL A 148 -10.24 -17.99 -7.79
N LYS A 149 -9.73 -18.29 -6.61
CA LYS A 149 -10.56 -18.48 -5.42
C LYS A 149 -11.00 -17.12 -4.88
N LYS A 150 -12.31 -16.97 -4.66
CA LYS A 150 -12.84 -15.79 -3.98
C LYS A 150 -12.26 -15.68 -2.56
N GLU A 151 -11.85 -14.49 -2.18
CA GLU A 151 -11.35 -14.16 -0.85
C GLU A 151 -12.49 -14.30 0.18
N GLU A 152 -12.29 -15.15 1.20
CA GLU A 152 -13.26 -15.43 2.25
C GLU A 152 -12.95 -14.64 3.54
N TYR A 153 -11.68 -14.40 3.82
CA TYR A 153 -11.23 -13.62 4.98
C TYR A 153 -10.62 -12.31 4.48
N THR A 154 -11.34 -11.24 4.65
CA THR A 154 -11.04 -9.93 4.10
C THR A 154 -10.65 -8.95 5.21
N MET A 155 -10.41 -7.69 4.82
CA MET A 155 -10.20 -6.61 5.78
C MET A 155 -11.36 -6.42 6.77
N PHE A 156 -12.58 -6.87 6.41
CA PHE A 156 -13.76 -6.74 7.28
C PHE A 156 -13.69 -7.70 8.46
N GLU A 157 -13.40 -8.97 8.20
CA GLU A 157 -13.21 -10.00 9.21
C GLU A 157 -11.99 -9.68 10.07
N TYR A 158 -10.89 -9.24 9.45
CA TYR A 158 -9.69 -8.82 10.17
C TYR A 158 -9.96 -7.65 11.14
N ALA A 159 -10.76 -6.66 10.73
CA ALA A 159 -11.12 -5.53 11.61
C ALA A 159 -11.94 -5.98 12.84
N LEU A 160 -12.81 -6.96 12.67
CA LEU A 160 -13.55 -7.55 13.79
C LEU A 160 -12.63 -8.32 14.74
N ASP A 161 -11.70 -9.09 14.19
CA ASP A 161 -10.73 -9.85 14.97
C ASP A 161 -9.77 -8.95 15.74
N GLU A 162 -9.28 -7.86 15.10
CA GLU A 162 -8.44 -6.85 15.78
C GLU A 162 -9.17 -6.22 16.97
N LYS A 163 -10.45 -5.87 16.78
CA LYS A 163 -11.27 -5.32 17.86
C LYS A 163 -11.50 -6.33 18.99
N ALA A 164 -11.80 -7.59 18.63
CA ALA A 164 -11.97 -8.66 19.62
C ALA A 164 -10.68 -8.95 20.39
N TRP A 165 -9.53 -8.90 19.72
CA TRP A 165 -8.21 -9.06 20.32
C TRP A 165 -7.91 -7.92 21.31
N ALA A 166 -8.18 -6.67 20.91
CA ALA A 166 -8.02 -5.52 21.79
C ALA A 166 -8.91 -5.60 23.05
N ALA A 167 -10.17 -6.03 22.89
CA ALA A 167 -11.11 -6.19 24.00
C ALA A 167 -10.69 -7.27 25.03
N LYS A 168 -9.81 -8.20 24.64
CA LYS A 168 -9.21 -9.19 25.55
C LYS A 168 -8.00 -8.63 26.36
N GLY A 169 -7.70 -7.32 26.28
CA GLY A 169 -6.57 -6.69 26.95
C GLY A 169 -5.19 -7.04 26.37
N LYS A 170 -5.15 -7.68 25.20
CA LYS A 170 -3.88 -8.06 24.55
C LYS A 170 -3.07 -6.85 24.10
N ARG A 171 -3.77 -5.82 23.59
CA ARG A 171 -3.15 -4.55 23.22
C ARG A 171 -2.45 -3.89 24.42
N ASP A 172 -3.10 -3.89 25.60
CA ASP A 172 -2.54 -3.25 26.78
C ASP A 172 -1.29 -3.98 27.29
N GLN A 173 -1.26 -5.32 27.13
CA GLN A 173 -0.07 -6.13 27.44
C GLN A 173 1.10 -5.76 26.52
N ASP A 174 0.86 -5.63 25.21
CA ASP A 174 1.91 -5.26 24.26
C ASP A 174 2.39 -3.82 24.49
N VAL A 175 1.48 -2.88 24.77
CA VAL A 175 1.82 -1.50 25.11
C VAL A 175 2.68 -1.47 26.37
N ALA A 176 2.31 -2.21 27.41
CA ALA A 176 3.09 -2.28 28.66
C ALA A 176 4.51 -2.83 28.42
N TYR A 177 4.63 -3.87 27.57
CA TYR A 177 5.93 -4.41 27.18
C TYR A 177 6.83 -3.36 26.51
N TYR A 178 6.30 -2.63 25.50
CA TYR A 178 7.08 -1.60 24.81
C TYR A 178 7.39 -0.38 25.70
N LEU A 179 6.49 0.01 26.58
CA LEU A 179 6.74 1.08 27.54
C LEU A 179 7.87 0.70 28.51
N ASP A 180 7.90 -0.56 28.99
CA ASP A 180 8.99 -1.03 29.83
C ASP A 180 10.31 -1.12 29.06
N LEU A 181 10.28 -1.64 27.83
CA LEU A 181 11.46 -1.72 26.96
C LEU A 181 12.07 -0.35 26.68
N MET A 182 11.23 0.67 26.53
CA MET A 182 11.64 2.04 26.14
C MET A 182 11.79 3.02 27.32
N LYS A 183 11.55 2.59 28.56
CA LYS A 183 11.48 3.49 29.75
C LYS A 183 12.71 4.34 29.97
N ASP A 184 13.90 3.79 29.69
CA ASP A 184 15.19 4.47 29.92
C ASP A 184 15.74 5.09 28.63
N PHE A 185 14.98 4.98 27.51
CA PHE A 185 15.42 5.44 26.22
C PHE A 185 15.17 6.95 26.04
N LYS A 186 16.24 7.69 25.82
CA LYS A 186 16.18 9.11 25.48
C LYS A 186 16.29 9.26 23.98
N VAL A 187 15.16 9.43 23.29
CA VAL A 187 15.14 9.59 21.83
C VAL A 187 15.82 10.90 21.45
N SER A 188 16.94 10.82 20.77
CA SER A 188 17.58 11.95 20.10
C SER A 188 18.20 11.47 18.80
N ASN A 189 17.38 10.89 17.90
CA ASN A 189 17.86 10.47 16.56
C ASN A 189 18.02 11.67 15.62
N SER A 190 18.43 12.84 16.10
CA SER A 190 18.70 13.94 15.20
C SER A 190 20.03 13.69 14.47
N ILE A 191 19.93 13.33 13.20
CA ILE A 191 21.08 13.38 12.31
C ILE A 191 21.46 14.85 12.19
N LEU A 192 22.71 15.18 12.55
CA LEU A 192 23.22 16.54 12.41
C LEU A 192 23.19 16.93 10.93
N THR A 193 22.27 17.79 10.55
CA THR A 193 22.21 18.39 9.25
C THR A 193 23.28 19.48 9.12
N ARG A 194 23.86 19.66 7.94
CA ARG A 194 24.74 20.82 7.67
C ARG A 194 23.96 22.10 7.95
N ARG A 195 24.65 23.13 8.47
CA ARG A 195 24.05 24.43 8.79
C ARG A 195 23.30 25.10 7.64
N ASP A 196 23.61 24.70 6.40
CA ASP A 196 23.06 25.26 5.15
C ASP A 196 21.68 24.66 4.77
N PHE A 197 21.15 23.73 5.57
CA PHE A 197 19.85 23.06 5.34
C PHE A 197 18.71 23.62 6.19
N HIS A 198 18.78 24.89 6.59
CA HIS A 198 17.73 25.51 7.40
C HIS A 198 16.40 25.75 6.68
N ASP A 199 16.35 25.61 5.35
CA ASP A 199 15.16 25.81 4.52
C ASP A 199 14.59 24.49 3.95
N LEU A 200 14.74 23.37 4.66
CA LEU A 200 14.28 22.05 4.19
C LEU A 200 12.76 21.83 4.22
N ASP A 201 11.98 22.80 4.58
CA ASP A 201 10.51 22.75 4.48
C ASP A 201 10.00 23.08 3.07
N THR A 202 10.75 22.68 2.05
CA THR A 202 10.39 22.92 0.66
C THR A 202 9.36 21.93 0.11
N GLY A 203 8.98 20.90 0.86
CA GLY A 203 8.12 19.81 0.38
C GLY A 203 8.73 18.99 -0.77
N VAL A 204 10.02 19.18 -1.07
CA VAL A 204 10.72 18.47 -2.15
C VAL A 204 11.26 17.15 -1.62
N ASN A 205 10.72 16.04 -2.12
CA ASN A 205 11.27 14.71 -1.87
C ASN A 205 12.44 14.43 -2.79
N ALA A 206 13.58 13.99 -2.22
CA ALA A 206 14.73 13.53 -2.96
C ALA A 206 14.87 12.01 -2.84
N SER A 207 15.31 11.38 -3.92
CA SER A 207 15.57 9.94 -3.96
C SER A 207 17.00 9.69 -4.43
N LEU A 208 17.75 8.89 -3.69
CA LEU A 208 19.08 8.41 -4.08
C LEU A 208 19.01 6.91 -4.36
N ARG A 209 19.46 6.48 -5.52
CA ARG A 209 19.60 5.07 -5.89
C ARG A 209 21.06 4.69 -5.95
N GLY A 210 21.43 3.65 -5.22
CA GLY A 210 22.77 3.05 -5.24
C GLY A 210 22.70 1.55 -5.55
N ARG A 211 23.84 0.99 -5.97
CA ARG A 211 24.00 -0.46 -6.10
C ARG A 211 25.02 -0.94 -5.08
N PHE A 212 24.68 -2.02 -4.40
CA PHE A 212 25.65 -2.71 -3.55
C PHE A 212 26.59 -3.54 -4.40
N THR A 213 27.86 -3.59 -3.99
CA THR A 213 28.90 -4.42 -4.64
C THR A 213 28.83 -5.89 -4.22
N ILE A 214 28.11 -6.18 -3.12
CA ILE A 214 27.89 -7.55 -2.66
C ILE A 214 26.89 -8.27 -3.58
N SER A 215 27.23 -9.49 -4.01
CA SER A 215 26.33 -10.29 -4.83
C SER A 215 25.19 -10.90 -3.97
N PRO A 216 24.02 -11.20 -4.55
CA PRO A 216 22.93 -11.89 -3.84
C PRO A 216 23.38 -13.21 -3.17
N ASN A 217 24.26 -13.97 -3.83
CA ASN A 217 24.78 -15.23 -3.28
C ASN A 217 25.65 -15.00 -2.03
N GLN A 218 26.49 -13.97 -2.02
CA GLN A 218 27.31 -13.63 -0.86
C GLN A 218 26.45 -13.15 0.30
N LEU A 219 25.43 -12.32 0.02
CA LEU A 219 24.47 -11.87 1.00
C LEU A 219 23.72 -13.03 1.64
N ASN A 220 23.15 -13.90 0.82
CA ASN A 220 22.44 -15.09 1.27
C ASN A 220 23.33 -16.04 2.09
N ALA A 221 24.58 -16.26 1.68
CA ALA A 221 25.53 -17.09 2.42
C ALA A 221 25.84 -16.49 3.81
N PHE A 222 26.02 -15.16 3.88
CA PHE A 222 26.24 -14.45 5.13
C PHE A 222 25.02 -14.56 6.06
N CYS A 223 23.83 -14.31 5.56
CA CYS A 223 22.59 -14.36 6.33
C CYS A 223 22.32 -15.77 6.88
N ARG A 224 22.51 -16.82 6.06
CA ARG A 224 22.37 -18.21 6.49
C ARG A 224 23.39 -18.59 7.56
N LYS A 225 24.68 -18.21 7.37
CA LYS A 225 25.74 -18.48 8.34
C LYS A 225 25.42 -17.88 9.71
N ASN A 226 24.85 -16.67 9.74
CA ASN A 226 24.54 -15.94 10.96
C ASN A 226 23.10 -16.18 11.47
N LYS A 227 22.30 -17.01 10.78
CA LYS A 227 20.89 -17.32 11.10
C LYS A 227 20.02 -16.06 11.24
N ILE A 228 20.23 -15.09 10.35
CA ILE A 228 19.46 -13.85 10.28
C ILE A 228 18.80 -13.71 8.90
N SER A 229 17.74 -12.91 8.81
CA SER A 229 17.15 -12.51 7.53
C SER A 229 17.95 -11.36 6.89
N GLU A 230 17.78 -11.16 5.58
CA GLU A 230 18.34 -10.00 4.88
C GLU A 230 17.83 -8.69 5.48
N ASN A 231 16.54 -8.64 5.84
CA ASN A 231 15.94 -7.46 6.48
C ASN A 231 16.64 -7.12 7.81
N VAL A 232 16.89 -8.12 8.66
CA VAL A 232 17.62 -7.91 9.93
C VAL A 232 19.01 -7.40 9.66
N MET A 233 19.73 -7.94 8.66
CA MET A 233 21.06 -7.47 8.30
C MET A 233 21.05 -6.01 7.85
N PHE A 234 20.14 -5.63 6.94
CA PHE A 234 20.06 -4.26 6.44
C PHE A 234 19.61 -3.27 7.52
N LEU A 235 18.64 -3.63 8.37
CA LEU A 235 18.23 -2.78 9.50
C LEU A 235 19.36 -2.60 10.50
N THR A 236 20.14 -3.64 10.78
CA THR A 236 21.30 -3.55 11.68
C THR A 236 22.36 -2.61 11.11
N ALA A 237 22.69 -2.76 9.82
CA ALA A 237 23.65 -1.89 9.15
C ALA A 237 23.16 -0.43 9.11
N PHE A 238 21.88 -0.21 8.83
CA PHE A 238 21.26 1.11 8.81
C PHE A 238 21.31 1.78 10.18
N ASN A 239 20.89 1.06 11.24
CA ASN A 239 20.94 1.56 12.60
C ASN A 239 22.37 1.83 13.08
N TYR A 240 23.34 1.01 12.67
CA TYR A 240 24.76 1.26 12.93
C TYR A 240 25.23 2.58 12.27
N CYS A 241 24.85 2.82 11.02
CA CYS A 241 25.14 4.09 10.36
C CYS A 241 24.50 5.27 11.09
N ILE A 242 23.22 5.16 11.47
CA ILE A 242 22.55 6.23 12.23
C ILE A 242 23.29 6.49 13.56
N SER A 243 23.71 5.46 14.29
CA SER A 243 24.44 5.62 15.56
C SER A 243 25.73 6.41 15.41
N ILE A 244 26.45 6.19 14.29
CA ILE A 244 27.67 6.94 13.98
C ILE A 244 27.34 8.40 13.64
N PHE A 245 26.35 8.63 12.74
CA PHE A 245 26.00 9.97 12.31
C PHE A 245 25.36 10.81 13.42
N ALA A 246 24.56 10.20 14.28
CA ALA A 246 23.95 10.86 15.43
C ALA A 246 24.90 10.97 16.63
N ASN A 247 26.01 10.23 16.64
CA ASN A 247 26.92 10.06 17.78
C ASN A 247 26.17 9.56 19.04
N GLU A 248 25.26 8.60 18.82
CA GLU A 248 24.42 7.99 19.87
C GLU A 248 24.66 6.48 19.90
N LYS A 249 24.66 5.90 21.10
CA LYS A 249 24.77 4.44 21.28
C LYS A 249 23.45 3.73 21.03
N ASP A 250 22.37 4.35 21.46
CA ASP A 250 21.02 3.81 21.34
C ASP A 250 20.30 4.48 20.18
N VAL A 251 19.83 3.67 19.23
CA VAL A 251 19.16 4.11 18.03
C VAL A 251 17.82 3.40 17.91
N VAL A 252 16.77 4.14 17.58
CA VAL A 252 15.45 3.59 17.25
C VAL A 252 15.13 3.90 15.82
N SER A 253 14.76 2.87 15.06
CA SER A 253 14.19 3.00 13.74
C SER A 253 12.81 2.33 13.68
N THR A 254 11.93 2.86 12.85
CA THR A 254 10.62 2.27 12.60
C THR A 254 10.67 1.46 11.31
N SER A 255 10.18 0.23 11.35
CA SER A 255 10.00 -0.59 10.16
C SER A 255 8.53 -0.97 10.00
N ILE A 256 8.13 -1.24 8.76
CA ILE A 256 6.77 -1.67 8.43
C ILE A 256 6.79 -3.18 8.23
N HIS A 257 5.88 -3.87 8.90
CA HIS A 257 5.61 -5.28 8.71
C HIS A 257 4.23 -5.47 8.10
N SER A 258 4.10 -6.41 7.17
CA SER A 258 2.82 -6.71 6.53
C SER A 258 1.77 -7.26 7.50
N GLY A 259 2.19 -7.80 8.64
CA GLY A 259 1.29 -8.48 9.60
C GLY A 259 0.76 -9.82 9.11
N ARG A 260 1.31 -10.35 8.00
CA ARG A 260 0.92 -11.62 7.35
C ARG A 260 1.89 -12.73 7.68
#